data_2fa57830fd3f182f6e31449efb52efa0
#
_entry.id   2fa57830fd3f182f6e31449efb52efa0
#
_cell.length_a   1.000
_cell.length_b   1.000
_cell.length_c   1.000
_cell.angle_alpha   90.00
_cell.angle_beta   90.00
_cell.angle_gamma   90.00
#
_symmetry.space_group_name_H-M   'P 1'
#
loop_
_entity.id
_entity.type
_entity.pdbx_description
1 polymer ?
#
loop_
_entity_poly.entity_id
_entity_poly.type
_entity_poly.pdbx_seq_one_letter_code
_entity_poly.pdbx_strand_id
1 'polypeptide(L)'
;MKKFVCPVCGYVYEGESIPEGFKCPVCKVDGSKFKVMEEGKLAAEHEYGIYAKTVKNNPNISDEDKAYILEQLKANFTGECSEVGMYLCMARIAHREGYPEIGLYWEKAAYEEAEHAAKFAELLGEDLEPNMKATTKDNLAWRVDCEFGATAGKFDLA
;
A
#
# COMPACT_ATOMS: atom_id res chain seq x y z
N MET A 1 -3.51 1.07 30.05
CA MET A 1 -4.72 1.31 29.21
C MET A 1 -4.65 0.38 28.02
N LYS A 2 -5.75 -0.26 27.69
CA LYS A 2 -5.87 -1.14 26.51
C LYS A 2 -6.29 -0.30 25.31
N LYS A 3 -5.86 -0.73 24.12
CA LYS A 3 -6.33 -0.17 22.85
C LYS A 3 -7.33 -1.13 22.23
N PHE A 4 -8.44 -0.59 21.76
CA PHE A 4 -9.50 -1.33 21.09
C PHE A 4 -9.66 -0.76 19.68
N VAL A 5 -9.55 -1.60 18.65
CA VAL A 5 -9.65 -1.17 17.26
C VAL A 5 -11.01 -1.51 16.67
N CYS A 6 -11.59 -0.55 15.97
CA CYS A 6 -12.79 -0.75 15.20
C CYS A 6 -12.46 -1.59 13.94
N PRO A 7 -13.09 -2.78 13.74
CA PRO A 7 -12.76 -3.64 12.61
C PRO A 7 -13.28 -3.11 11.26
N VAL A 8 -14.08 -2.03 11.28
CA VAL A 8 -14.69 -1.46 10.06
C VAL A 8 -13.88 -0.27 9.52
N CYS A 9 -13.41 0.63 10.41
CA CYS A 9 -12.76 1.87 9.98
C CYS A 9 -11.38 2.11 10.60
N GLY A 10 -10.89 1.20 11.45
CA GLY A 10 -9.58 1.32 12.08
C GLY A 10 -9.52 2.32 13.25
N TYR A 11 -10.63 3.00 13.62
CA TYR A 11 -10.63 3.92 14.78
C TYR A 11 -10.16 3.19 16.04
N VAL A 12 -9.25 3.82 16.80
CA VAL A 12 -8.71 3.27 18.04
C VAL A 12 -9.33 3.99 19.23
N TYR A 13 -9.91 3.22 20.15
CA TYR A 13 -10.38 3.68 21.46
C TYR A 13 -9.37 3.24 22.52
N GLU A 14 -8.95 4.15 23.41
CA GLU A 14 -8.04 3.85 24.51
C GLU A 14 -8.82 3.89 25.84
N GLY A 15 -8.77 2.79 26.58
CA GLY A 15 -9.46 2.65 27.87
C GLY A 15 -9.20 1.29 28.50
N GLU A 16 -9.78 1.04 29.69
CA GLU A 16 -9.70 -0.28 30.33
C GLU A 16 -10.68 -1.28 29.70
N SER A 17 -11.83 -0.78 29.19
CA SER A 17 -12.86 -1.53 28.48
C SER A 17 -13.66 -0.59 27.61
N ILE A 18 -14.36 -1.14 26.62
CA ILE A 18 -15.35 -0.38 25.84
C ILE A 18 -16.56 -0.10 26.72
N PRO A 19 -17.01 1.17 26.86
CA PRO A 19 -18.21 1.52 27.64
C PRO A 19 -19.47 0.86 27.05
N GLU A 20 -20.44 0.57 27.92
CA GLU A 20 -21.75 0.07 27.52
C GLU A 20 -22.45 1.09 26.59
N GLY A 21 -23.00 0.62 25.47
CA GLY A 21 -23.66 1.46 24.47
C GLY A 21 -22.71 2.32 23.61
N PHE A 22 -21.38 2.14 23.74
CA PHE A 22 -20.42 2.84 22.90
C PHE A 22 -20.63 2.53 21.42
N LYS A 23 -20.59 3.58 20.60
CA LYS A 23 -20.59 3.47 19.14
C LYS A 23 -19.36 4.15 18.57
N CYS A 24 -18.75 3.55 17.57
CA CYS A 24 -17.62 4.13 16.88
C CYS A 24 -17.93 5.57 16.43
N PRO A 25 -17.13 6.58 16.80
CA PRO A 25 -17.39 7.97 16.43
C PRO A 25 -17.30 8.20 14.91
N VAL A 26 -16.56 7.35 14.20
CA VAL A 26 -16.34 7.46 12.74
C VAL A 26 -17.44 6.73 11.97
N CYS A 27 -17.58 5.41 12.14
CA CYS A 27 -18.46 4.58 11.31
C CYS A 27 -19.75 4.13 12.01
N LYS A 28 -19.98 4.52 13.29
CA LYS A 28 -21.17 4.23 14.09
C LYS A 28 -21.39 2.74 14.41
N VAL A 29 -20.45 1.86 14.07
CA VAL A 29 -20.53 0.44 14.47
C VAL A 29 -20.56 0.29 15.99
N ASP A 30 -21.27 -0.71 16.47
CA ASP A 30 -21.43 -1.00 17.90
C ASP A 30 -20.09 -1.36 18.55
N GLY A 31 -19.87 -0.87 19.78
CA GLY A 31 -18.63 -1.08 20.54
C GLY A 31 -18.32 -2.55 20.81
N SER A 32 -19.34 -3.41 20.87
CA SER A 32 -19.14 -4.88 21.03
C SER A 32 -18.35 -5.53 19.89
N LYS A 33 -18.22 -4.85 18.74
CA LYS A 33 -17.44 -5.32 17.59
C LYS A 33 -15.97 -4.97 17.68
N PHE A 34 -15.59 -4.03 18.57
CA PHE A 34 -14.19 -3.65 18.75
C PHE A 34 -13.35 -4.83 19.24
N LYS A 35 -12.14 -4.91 18.71
CA LYS A 35 -11.15 -5.93 19.11
C LYS A 35 -10.05 -5.30 19.94
N VAL A 36 -9.59 -6.01 20.96
CA VAL A 36 -8.41 -5.58 21.72
C VAL A 36 -7.22 -5.61 20.78
N MET A 37 -6.51 -4.48 20.72
CA MET A 37 -5.25 -4.39 20.00
C MET A 37 -4.14 -4.90 20.93
N GLU A 38 -3.60 -6.06 20.66
CA GLU A 38 -2.43 -6.58 21.35
C GLU A 38 -1.18 -5.98 20.70
N GLU A 39 -0.34 -5.30 21.50
CA GLU A 39 0.91 -4.74 20.99
C GLU A 39 1.76 -5.85 20.37
N GLY A 40 2.22 -5.63 19.13
CA GLY A 40 3.07 -6.57 18.40
C GLY A 40 2.35 -7.70 17.68
N LYS A 41 1.01 -7.79 17.74
CA LYS A 41 0.28 -8.73 16.89
C LYS A 41 -0.27 -8.04 15.64
N LEU A 42 0.00 -8.65 14.50
CA LEU A 42 -0.58 -8.26 13.23
C LEU A 42 -2.08 -8.57 13.22
N ALA A 43 -2.87 -7.70 12.59
CA ALA A 43 -4.29 -7.97 12.36
C ALA A 43 -4.52 -9.10 11.34
N ALA A 44 -3.54 -9.31 10.46
CA ALA A 44 -3.46 -10.40 9.49
C ALA A 44 -1.98 -10.73 9.24
N GLU A 45 -1.71 -11.90 8.67
CA GLU A 45 -0.37 -12.24 8.21
C GLU A 45 0.01 -11.37 7.01
N HIS A 46 1.28 -10.94 6.97
CA HIS A 46 1.83 -10.22 5.83
C HIS A 46 2.21 -11.19 4.71
N GLU A 47 1.73 -10.89 3.52
CA GLU A 47 2.19 -11.56 2.29
C GLU A 47 3.48 -10.94 1.72
N TYR A 48 4.02 -9.93 2.39
CA TYR A 48 5.15 -9.12 1.93
C TYR A 48 6.42 -9.94 1.66
N GLY A 49 6.82 -9.99 0.39
CA GLY A 49 8.00 -10.67 -0.08
C GLY A 49 7.91 -12.21 -0.08
N ILE A 50 6.77 -12.81 0.24
CA ILE A 50 6.61 -14.27 0.33
C ILE A 50 6.82 -14.92 -1.03
N TYR A 51 6.31 -14.33 -2.10
CA TYR A 51 6.44 -14.89 -3.44
C TYR A 51 7.90 -14.91 -3.91
N ALA A 52 8.62 -13.79 -3.75
CA ALA A 52 10.05 -13.73 -4.09
C ALA A 52 10.87 -14.76 -3.33
N LYS A 53 10.61 -14.95 -2.02
CA LYS A 53 11.23 -16.01 -1.23
C LYS A 53 10.92 -17.40 -1.75
N THR A 54 9.66 -17.64 -2.12
CA THR A 54 9.22 -18.94 -2.67
C THR A 54 9.93 -19.25 -3.97
N VAL A 55 10.03 -18.28 -4.89
CA VAL A 55 10.74 -18.43 -6.16
C VAL A 55 12.22 -18.74 -5.91
N LYS A 56 12.89 -17.94 -5.09
CA LYS A 56 14.34 -18.08 -4.79
C LYS A 56 14.69 -19.42 -4.16
N ASN A 57 13.83 -19.91 -3.27
CA ASN A 57 14.06 -21.14 -2.53
C ASN A 57 13.55 -22.41 -3.23
N ASN A 58 12.91 -22.28 -4.41
CA ASN A 58 12.39 -23.42 -5.13
C ASN A 58 13.53 -24.21 -5.80
N PRO A 59 13.79 -25.48 -5.38
CA PRO A 59 14.85 -26.29 -5.95
C PRO A 59 14.54 -26.81 -7.38
N ASN A 60 13.29 -26.70 -7.82
CA ASN A 60 12.85 -27.19 -9.12
C ASN A 60 12.92 -26.10 -10.23
N ILE A 61 13.34 -24.90 -9.89
CA ILE A 61 13.48 -23.79 -10.84
C ILE A 61 14.97 -23.47 -10.97
N SER A 62 15.45 -23.33 -12.22
CA SER A 62 16.85 -22.92 -12.48
C SER A 62 17.11 -21.49 -11.96
N ASP A 63 18.36 -21.17 -11.67
CA ASP A 63 18.70 -19.81 -11.21
C ASP A 63 18.46 -18.76 -12.31
N GLU A 64 18.58 -19.12 -13.59
CA GLU A 64 18.24 -18.29 -14.72
C GLU A 64 16.72 -17.98 -14.76
N ASP A 65 15.89 -19.01 -14.62
CA ASP A 65 14.42 -18.83 -14.57
C ASP A 65 13.98 -18.03 -13.34
N LYS A 66 14.59 -18.25 -12.17
CA LYS A 66 14.31 -17.44 -10.98
C LYS A 66 14.59 -15.97 -11.23
N ALA A 67 15.75 -15.65 -11.80
CA ALA A 67 16.13 -14.27 -12.13
C ALA A 67 15.13 -13.66 -13.12
N TYR A 68 14.79 -14.39 -14.17
CA TYR A 68 13.82 -13.97 -15.18
C TYR A 68 12.43 -13.68 -14.56
N ILE A 69 11.91 -14.59 -13.72
CA ILE A 69 10.60 -14.41 -13.07
C ILE A 69 10.59 -13.12 -12.23
N LEU A 70 11.62 -12.90 -11.40
CA LEU A 70 11.68 -11.71 -10.55
C LEU A 70 11.85 -10.41 -11.36
N GLU A 71 12.60 -10.46 -12.45
CA GLU A 71 12.74 -9.32 -13.38
C GLU A 71 11.41 -8.97 -14.05
N GLN A 72 10.65 -9.97 -14.54
CA GLN A 72 9.36 -9.75 -15.15
C GLN A 72 8.34 -9.14 -14.15
N LEU A 73 8.34 -9.58 -12.90
CA LEU A 73 7.48 -8.99 -11.86
C LEU A 73 7.85 -7.52 -11.59
N LYS A 74 9.14 -7.16 -11.60
CA LYS A 74 9.59 -5.76 -11.49
C LYS A 74 9.18 -4.93 -12.70
N ALA A 75 9.27 -5.50 -13.89
CA ALA A 75 8.83 -4.84 -15.12
C ALA A 75 7.31 -4.56 -15.10
N ASN A 76 6.50 -5.53 -14.65
CA ASN A 76 5.06 -5.33 -14.47
C ASN A 76 4.78 -4.21 -13.44
N PHE A 77 5.40 -4.23 -12.26
CA PHE A 77 5.28 -3.14 -11.29
C PHE A 77 5.53 -1.77 -11.93
N THR A 78 6.62 -1.65 -12.71
CA THR A 78 6.97 -0.39 -13.39
C THR A 78 5.94 0.01 -14.44
N GLY A 79 5.40 -0.96 -15.17
CA GLY A 79 4.32 -0.76 -16.14
C GLY A 79 3.07 -0.18 -15.48
N GLU A 80 2.58 -0.83 -14.44
CA GLU A 80 1.39 -0.39 -13.69
C GLU A 80 1.57 1.03 -13.12
N CYS A 81 2.72 1.33 -12.51
CA CYS A 81 3.02 2.68 -12.02
C CYS A 81 2.99 3.74 -13.14
N SER A 82 3.45 3.38 -14.35
CA SER A 82 3.43 4.27 -15.50
C SER A 82 2.00 4.51 -16.00
N GLU A 83 1.16 3.47 -16.00
CA GLU A 83 -0.24 3.55 -16.43
C GLU A 83 -1.07 4.42 -15.48
N VAL A 84 -0.81 4.40 -14.18
CA VAL A 84 -1.43 5.34 -13.22
C VAL A 84 -1.24 6.79 -13.69
N GLY A 85 -0.02 7.18 -14.02
CA GLY A 85 0.29 8.54 -14.46
C GLY A 85 -0.37 8.88 -15.81
N MET A 86 -0.34 7.95 -16.76
CA MET A 86 -0.94 8.12 -18.08
C MET A 86 -2.46 8.27 -17.99
N TYR A 87 -3.15 7.42 -17.23
CA TYR A 87 -4.60 7.44 -17.10
C TYR A 87 -5.09 8.70 -16.38
N LEU A 88 -4.37 9.17 -15.35
CA LEU A 88 -4.67 10.46 -14.74
C LEU A 88 -4.47 11.64 -15.70
N CYS A 89 -3.51 11.56 -16.60
CA CYS A 89 -3.34 12.55 -17.67
C CYS A 89 -4.53 12.53 -18.64
N MET A 90 -4.96 11.33 -19.09
CA MET A 90 -6.12 11.14 -19.96
C MET A 90 -7.41 11.64 -19.30
N ALA A 91 -7.58 11.40 -18.00
CA ALA A 91 -8.69 11.93 -17.22
C ALA A 91 -8.76 13.47 -17.27
N ARG A 92 -7.62 14.14 -17.03
CA ARG A 92 -7.54 15.60 -17.09
C ARG A 92 -7.85 16.16 -18.49
N ILE A 93 -7.42 15.46 -19.53
CA ILE A 93 -7.74 15.83 -20.93
C ILE A 93 -9.25 15.73 -21.15
N ALA A 94 -9.87 14.60 -20.82
CA ALA A 94 -11.30 14.37 -20.98
C ALA A 94 -12.15 15.42 -20.23
N HIS A 95 -11.79 15.74 -18.98
CA HIS A 95 -12.48 16.79 -18.22
C HIS A 95 -12.38 18.17 -18.90
N ARG A 96 -11.21 18.53 -19.44
CA ARG A 96 -11.03 19.81 -20.14
C ARG A 96 -11.77 19.88 -21.48
N GLU A 97 -11.97 18.74 -22.13
CA GLU A 97 -12.75 18.64 -23.37
C GLU A 97 -14.25 18.57 -23.13
N GLY A 98 -14.70 18.50 -21.87
CA GLY A 98 -16.11 18.46 -21.51
C GLY A 98 -16.72 17.05 -21.50
N TYR A 99 -15.89 16.02 -21.32
CA TYR A 99 -16.31 14.61 -21.20
C TYR A 99 -16.10 14.10 -19.76
N PRO A 100 -16.84 14.60 -18.76
CA PRO A 100 -16.59 14.27 -17.36
C PRO A 100 -16.75 12.79 -17.04
N GLU A 101 -17.68 12.07 -17.64
CA GLU A 101 -17.90 10.64 -17.46
C GLU A 101 -16.71 9.80 -17.97
N ILE A 102 -16.06 10.23 -19.04
CA ILE A 102 -14.83 9.60 -19.54
C ILE A 102 -13.66 9.92 -18.61
N GLY A 103 -13.59 11.15 -18.10
CA GLY A 103 -12.61 11.55 -17.10
C GLY A 103 -12.69 10.68 -15.84
N LEU A 104 -13.88 10.50 -15.28
CA LEU A 104 -14.13 9.64 -14.12
C LEU A 104 -13.79 8.17 -14.39
N TYR A 105 -14.03 7.67 -15.61
CA TYR A 105 -13.61 6.33 -16.00
C TYR A 105 -12.08 6.17 -15.92
N TRP A 106 -11.33 7.12 -16.47
CA TRP A 106 -9.86 7.09 -16.42
C TRP A 106 -9.32 7.24 -15.00
N GLU A 107 -9.93 8.07 -14.14
CA GLU A 107 -9.54 8.17 -12.74
C GLU A 107 -9.72 6.83 -12.01
N LYS A 108 -10.83 6.14 -12.27
CA LYS A 108 -11.06 4.81 -11.70
C LYS A 108 -10.05 3.79 -12.21
N ALA A 109 -9.78 3.75 -13.51
CA ALA A 109 -8.78 2.87 -14.11
C ALA A 109 -7.39 3.13 -13.49
N ALA A 110 -6.98 4.39 -13.33
CA ALA A 110 -5.72 4.73 -12.67
C ALA A 110 -5.61 4.17 -11.25
N TYR A 111 -6.71 4.17 -10.49
CA TYR A 111 -6.73 3.57 -9.16
C TYR A 111 -6.61 2.03 -9.21
N GLU A 112 -7.24 1.39 -10.18
CA GLU A 112 -7.12 -0.06 -10.41
C GLU A 112 -5.66 -0.44 -10.72
N GLU A 113 -4.95 0.31 -11.58
CA GLU A 113 -3.52 0.08 -11.85
C GLU A 113 -2.64 0.34 -10.61
N ALA A 114 -3.00 1.30 -9.77
CA ALA A 114 -2.30 1.50 -8.50
C ALA A 114 -2.42 0.28 -7.56
N GLU A 115 -3.58 -0.38 -7.51
CA GLU A 115 -3.80 -1.62 -6.76
C GLU A 115 -2.99 -2.80 -7.36
N HIS A 116 -2.91 -2.90 -8.70
CA HIS A 116 -2.05 -3.89 -9.37
C HIS A 116 -0.58 -3.68 -9.01
N ALA A 117 -0.09 -2.43 -9.10
CA ALA A 117 1.27 -2.08 -8.69
C ALA A 117 1.54 -2.45 -7.22
N ALA A 118 0.61 -2.13 -6.30
CA ALA A 118 0.71 -2.48 -4.89
C ALA A 118 0.83 -4.00 -4.69
N LYS A 119 0.07 -4.80 -5.47
CA LYS A 119 0.15 -6.26 -5.41
C LYS A 119 1.51 -6.80 -5.88
N PHE A 120 2.07 -6.28 -6.97
CA PHE A 120 3.43 -6.63 -7.38
C PHE A 120 4.48 -6.24 -6.33
N ALA A 121 4.31 -5.09 -5.68
CA ALA A 121 5.19 -4.67 -4.59
C ALA A 121 5.12 -5.62 -3.38
N GLU A 122 3.92 -6.07 -2.99
CA GLU A 122 3.76 -7.09 -1.94
C GLU A 122 4.44 -8.41 -2.30
N LEU A 123 4.26 -8.90 -3.52
CA LEU A 123 4.85 -10.15 -3.99
C LEU A 123 6.38 -10.12 -3.93
N LEU A 124 6.99 -9.00 -4.30
CA LEU A 124 8.44 -8.81 -4.38
C LEU A 124 9.06 -8.40 -3.04
N GLY A 125 8.38 -7.55 -2.27
CA GLY A 125 8.90 -7.03 -1.00
C GLY A 125 10.23 -6.29 -1.18
N GLU A 126 11.23 -6.62 -0.34
CA GLU A 126 12.56 -6.01 -0.39
C GLU A 126 13.34 -6.31 -1.68
N ASP A 127 12.90 -7.26 -2.48
CA ASP A 127 13.48 -7.51 -3.82
C ASP A 127 13.13 -6.42 -4.83
N LEU A 128 12.01 -5.74 -4.62
CA LEU A 128 11.63 -4.56 -5.41
C LEU A 128 12.37 -3.31 -4.91
N GLU A 129 12.22 -3.03 -3.64
CA GLU A 129 12.80 -1.84 -3.00
C GLU A 129 13.35 -2.22 -1.61
N PRO A 130 14.70 -2.30 -1.47
CA PRO A 130 15.33 -2.76 -0.22
C PRO A 130 15.00 -1.91 1.01
N ASN A 131 14.62 -0.64 0.83
CA ASN A 131 14.26 0.26 1.93
C ASN A 131 12.81 0.13 2.36
N MET A 132 11.93 -0.38 1.50
CA MET A 132 10.55 -0.68 1.87
C MET A 132 10.51 -1.90 2.78
N LYS A 133 9.80 -1.81 3.91
CA LYS A 133 9.78 -2.86 4.93
C LYS A 133 8.35 -3.33 5.23
N ALA A 134 8.24 -4.47 5.90
CA ALA A 134 6.96 -5.02 6.35
C ALA A 134 6.41 -4.30 7.60
N THR A 135 6.93 -3.15 8.00
CA THR A 135 6.48 -2.39 9.16
C THR A 135 6.14 -0.94 8.79
N THR A 136 5.01 -0.46 9.30
CA THR A 136 4.57 0.92 9.08
C THR A 136 5.59 1.93 9.61
N LYS A 137 6.20 1.65 10.76
CA LYS A 137 7.17 2.55 11.39
C LYS A 137 8.39 2.77 10.50
N ASP A 138 8.95 1.69 9.98
CA ASP A 138 10.16 1.77 9.15
C ASP A 138 9.86 2.44 7.81
N ASN A 139 8.71 2.15 7.20
CA ASN A 139 8.27 2.80 5.96
C ASN A 139 8.03 4.30 6.16
N LEU A 140 7.44 4.73 7.27
CA LEU A 140 7.28 6.14 7.58
C LEU A 140 8.63 6.84 7.76
N ALA A 141 9.56 6.25 8.51
CA ALA A 141 10.89 6.82 8.71
C ALA A 141 11.62 7.00 7.36
N TRP A 142 11.65 5.95 6.55
CA TRP A 142 12.24 5.99 5.22
C TRP A 142 11.62 7.08 4.32
N ARG A 143 10.27 7.17 4.28
CA ARG A 143 9.61 8.17 3.43
C ARG A 143 9.86 9.60 3.90
N VAL A 144 9.91 9.85 5.20
CA VAL A 144 10.29 11.17 5.75
C VAL A 144 11.69 11.59 5.27
N ASP A 145 12.65 10.67 5.34
CA ASP A 145 14.02 10.95 4.87
C ASP A 145 14.08 11.20 3.36
N CYS A 146 13.32 10.43 2.57
CA CYS A 146 13.23 10.63 1.11
C CYS A 146 12.61 11.99 0.75
N GLU A 147 11.52 12.38 1.39
CA GLU A 147 10.85 13.65 1.12
C GLU A 147 11.71 14.85 1.55
N PHE A 148 12.43 14.72 2.66
CA PHE A 148 13.39 15.73 3.09
C PHE A 148 14.50 15.92 2.06
N GLY A 149 15.12 14.84 1.57
CA GLY A 149 16.15 14.87 0.53
C GLY A 149 15.64 15.43 -0.80
N ALA A 150 14.43 15.04 -1.23
CA ALA A 150 13.80 15.54 -2.45
C ALA A 150 13.48 17.05 -2.35
N THR A 151 13.10 17.54 -1.17
CA THR A 151 12.81 18.95 -0.93
C THR A 151 14.11 19.77 -0.98
N ALA A 152 15.17 19.33 -0.32
CA ALA A 152 16.47 19.99 -0.35
C ALA A 152 17.00 20.12 -1.79
N GLY A 153 16.96 19.04 -2.59
CA GLY A 153 17.40 19.08 -3.99
C GLY A 153 16.59 20.01 -4.89
N LYS A 154 15.30 20.24 -4.59
CA LYS A 154 14.48 21.21 -5.33
C LYS A 154 14.86 22.66 -5.03
N PHE A 155 15.28 22.97 -3.82
CA PHE A 155 15.76 24.31 -3.46
C PHE A 155 17.11 24.62 -4.09
N ASP A 156 17.95 23.61 -4.34
CA ASP A 156 19.24 23.80 -5.02
C ASP A 156 19.10 24.09 -6.52
N LEU A 157 17.92 23.77 -7.11
CA LEU A 157 17.60 24.01 -8.52
C LEU A 157 16.83 25.31 -8.77
N ALA A 158 16.41 26.02 -7.72
CA ALA A 158 15.63 27.26 -7.79
C ALA A 158 16.51 28.50 -7.64
#